data_e67e9f1029ea8642ff96b325a95bda4e
#
_entry.id   e67e9f1029ea8642ff96b325a95bda4e
#
_cell.length_a   1.000
_cell.length_b   1.000
_cell.length_c   1.000
_cell.angle_alpha   90.00
_cell.angle_beta   90.00
_cell.angle_gamma   90.00
#
_symmetry.space_group_name_H-M   'P 1'
#
loop_
_entity.id
_entity.type
_entity.pdbx_description
1 polymer ?
#
loop_
_entity_poly.entity_id
_entity_poly.type
_entity_poly.pdbx_seq_one_letter_code
_entity_poly.pdbx_strand_id
1 'polypeptide(L)'
;VPVLAAGGVATGRHVAAALALGAAGVWVGTAFLLTDENAAHLTEGEVEALVRSQATDTVISRAESGKPFRQTRSAWSEEWAAPGAPQPLGHPLHDVLVGDILGAIEEHDVKPLAHSGAGQGIGWFDRMRPVAEVMADLAGGAEAALDRLSAAHGPAQGAEQGRVPA
;
A
#
# COMPACT_ATOMS: atom_id res chain seq x y z
N VAL A 1 -17.22 -15.27 -9.48
CA VAL A 1 -15.76 -15.02 -9.63
C VAL A 1 -15.28 -14.47 -8.28
N PRO A 2 -14.22 -15.03 -7.66
CA PRO A 2 -13.67 -14.49 -6.44
C PRO A 2 -13.10 -13.08 -6.68
N VAL A 3 -13.34 -12.17 -5.72
CA VAL A 3 -12.87 -10.78 -5.76
C VAL A 3 -11.90 -10.57 -4.62
N LEU A 4 -10.73 -10.01 -4.90
CA LEU A 4 -9.73 -9.62 -3.92
C LEU A 4 -9.81 -8.11 -3.68
N ALA A 5 -9.84 -7.69 -2.41
CA ALA A 5 -9.73 -6.28 -2.06
C ALA A 5 -8.27 -5.82 -2.14
N ALA A 6 -8.03 -4.71 -2.84
CA ALA A 6 -6.69 -4.16 -3.02
C ALA A 6 -6.64 -2.67 -2.72
N GLY A 7 -5.48 -2.19 -2.26
CA GLY A 7 -5.22 -0.80 -1.92
C GLY A 7 -5.58 -0.44 -0.48
N GLY A 8 -4.66 0.20 0.22
CA GLY A 8 -4.84 0.65 1.61
C GLY A 8 -4.87 -0.45 2.68
N VAL A 9 -4.74 -1.72 2.30
CA VAL A 9 -4.65 -2.83 3.27
C VAL A 9 -3.26 -2.84 3.89
N ALA A 10 -3.17 -2.52 5.18
CA ALA A 10 -1.90 -2.39 5.90
C ALA A 10 -1.88 -3.16 7.23
N THR A 11 -3.02 -3.59 7.74
CA THR A 11 -3.12 -4.29 9.04
C THR A 11 -4.10 -5.45 8.94
N GLY A 12 -4.00 -6.42 9.87
CA GLY A 12 -4.97 -7.52 9.94
C GLY A 12 -6.41 -7.05 10.14
N ARG A 13 -6.64 -5.90 10.78
CA ARG A 13 -7.99 -5.31 10.88
C ARG A 13 -8.55 -4.89 9.52
N HIS A 14 -7.70 -4.38 8.62
CA HIS A 14 -8.12 -4.09 7.24
C HIS A 14 -8.44 -5.38 6.47
N VAL A 15 -7.68 -6.46 6.72
CA VAL A 15 -7.97 -7.79 6.14
C VAL A 15 -9.33 -8.29 6.62
N ALA A 16 -9.58 -8.28 7.93
CA ALA A 16 -10.87 -8.69 8.52
C ALA A 16 -12.04 -7.87 7.97
N ALA A 17 -11.88 -6.55 7.84
CA ALA A 17 -12.89 -5.67 7.27
C ALA A 17 -13.19 -6.01 5.79
N ALA A 18 -12.16 -6.27 4.98
CA ALA A 18 -12.33 -6.66 3.58
C ALA A 18 -13.11 -7.99 3.45
N LEU A 19 -12.77 -8.98 4.28
CA LEU A 19 -13.48 -10.26 4.33
C LEU A 19 -14.94 -10.07 4.77
N ALA A 20 -15.19 -9.24 5.79
CA ALA A 20 -16.55 -8.93 6.25
C ALA A 20 -17.42 -8.22 5.18
N LEU A 21 -16.78 -7.45 4.29
CA LEU A 21 -17.43 -6.83 3.13
C LEU A 21 -17.67 -7.80 1.96
N GLY A 22 -17.25 -9.06 2.09
CA GLY A 22 -17.48 -10.11 1.11
C GLY A 22 -16.32 -10.35 0.12
N ALA A 23 -15.15 -9.77 0.35
CA ALA A 23 -13.96 -10.10 -0.44
C ALA A 23 -13.53 -11.56 -0.18
N ALA A 24 -13.07 -12.26 -1.23
CA ALA A 24 -12.50 -13.60 -1.12
C ALA A 24 -11.09 -13.60 -0.49
N GLY A 25 -10.45 -12.44 -0.41
CA GLY A 25 -9.14 -12.22 0.14
C GLY A 25 -8.66 -10.79 -0.10
N VAL A 26 -7.38 -10.54 0.14
CA VAL A 26 -6.75 -9.25 -0.08
C VAL A 26 -5.55 -9.36 -1.01
N TRP A 27 -5.25 -8.27 -1.73
CA TRP A 27 -4.03 -8.10 -2.49
C TRP A 27 -3.23 -6.94 -1.89
N VAL A 28 -2.07 -7.22 -1.34
CA VAL A 28 -1.28 -6.26 -0.57
C VAL A 28 0.07 -6.04 -1.25
N GLY A 29 0.45 -4.78 -1.46
CA GLY A 29 1.74 -4.39 -2.03
C GLY A 29 2.58 -3.58 -1.04
N THR A 30 2.06 -2.44 -0.61
CA THR A 30 2.79 -1.44 0.19
C THR A 30 3.40 -2.02 1.49
N ALA A 31 2.73 -2.98 2.14
CA ALA A 31 3.25 -3.63 3.35
C ALA A 31 4.55 -4.42 3.12
N PHE A 32 4.83 -4.80 1.88
CA PHE A 32 6.02 -5.58 1.51
C PHE A 32 7.16 -4.72 0.96
N LEU A 33 6.98 -3.40 0.82
CA LEU A 33 8.05 -2.52 0.35
C LEU A 33 9.22 -2.49 1.34
N LEU A 34 8.94 -2.32 2.63
CA LEU A 34 9.93 -2.28 3.71
C LEU A 34 10.16 -3.69 4.29
N THR A 35 10.52 -4.65 3.42
CA THR A 35 10.89 -5.99 3.87
C THR A 35 12.34 -6.31 3.56
N ASP A 36 12.96 -7.12 4.43
CA ASP A 36 14.37 -7.53 4.29
C ASP A 36 14.59 -8.24 2.95
N GLU A 37 13.58 -9.00 2.48
CA GLU A 37 13.63 -9.71 1.21
C GLU A 37 13.54 -8.77 0.00
N ASN A 38 12.98 -7.56 0.17
CA ASN A 38 12.92 -6.54 -0.88
C ASN A 38 14.11 -5.57 -0.85
N ALA A 39 14.97 -5.63 0.17
CA ALA A 39 16.07 -4.70 0.37
C ALA A 39 17.02 -4.58 -0.84
N ALA A 40 17.24 -5.69 -1.57
CA ALA A 40 18.10 -5.70 -2.76
C ALA A 40 17.54 -4.90 -3.96
N HIS A 41 16.28 -4.50 -3.89
CA HIS A 41 15.56 -3.76 -4.94
C HIS A 41 15.27 -2.30 -4.56
N LEU A 42 15.84 -1.83 -3.46
CA LEU A 42 15.66 -0.47 -2.98
C LEU A 42 17.02 0.20 -2.77
N THR A 43 17.11 1.48 -3.14
CA THR A 43 18.24 2.33 -2.74
C THR A 43 18.07 2.75 -1.28
N GLU A 44 19.16 3.25 -0.67
CA GLU A 44 19.09 3.80 0.69
C GLU A 44 18.10 4.99 0.77
N GLY A 45 18.11 5.85 -0.27
CA GLY A 45 17.21 7.00 -0.36
C GLY A 45 15.74 6.59 -0.47
N GLU A 46 15.42 5.51 -1.18
CA GLU A 46 14.05 4.96 -1.24
C GLU A 46 13.61 4.40 0.10
N VAL A 47 14.46 3.65 0.81
CA VAL A 47 14.18 3.15 2.16
C VAL A 47 13.91 4.32 3.11
N GLU A 48 14.78 5.36 3.11
CA GLU A 48 14.57 6.56 3.92
C GLU A 48 13.25 7.27 3.58
N ALA A 49 12.94 7.40 2.28
CA ALA A 49 11.69 8.01 1.83
C ALA A 49 10.46 7.22 2.29
N LEU A 50 10.49 5.88 2.18
CA LEU A 50 9.40 5.00 2.61
C LEU A 50 9.19 5.06 4.14
N VAL A 51 10.28 4.92 4.92
CA VAL A 51 10.22 4.90 6.40
C VAL A 51 9.67 6.20 6.98
N ARG A 52 10.04 7.35 6.41
CA ARG A 52 9.55 8.66 6.89
C ARG A 52 8.14 9.02 6.42
N SER A 53 7.62 8.32 5.39
CA SER A 53 6.35 8.69 4.74
C SER A 53 5.14 8.36 5.59
N GLN A 54 4.22 9.32 5.66
CA GLN A 54 2.88 9.15 6.19
C GLN A 54 1.86 9.03 5.04
N ALA A 55 0.61 8.71 5.34
CA ALA A 55 -0.45 8.63 4.34
C ALA A 55 -0.59 9.90 3.48
N THR A 56 -0.34 11.07 4.09
CA THR A 56 -0.39 12.40 3.46
C THR A 56 0.83 12.73 2.60
N ASP A 57 1.93 11.99 2.75
CA ASP A 57 3.16 12.18 1.99
C ASP A 57 3.17 11.36 0.69
N THR A 58 2.05 10.77 0.32
CA THR A 58 1.87 10.11 -0.96
C THR A 58 1.12 11.01 -1.93
N VAL A 59 1.56 11.03 -3.19
CA VAL A 59 0.96 11.81 -4.27
C VAL A 59 0.58 10.90 -5.44
N ILE A 60 -0.43 11.29 -6.21
CA ILE A 60 -0.69 10.68 -7.52
C ILE A 60 0.06 11.51 -8.55
N SER A 61 1.01 10.89 -9.23
CA SER A 61 1.85 11.53 -10.23
C SER A 61 1.81 10.78 -11.55
N ARG A 62 2.14 11.47 -12.64
CA ARG A 62 2.37 10.90 -13.97
C ARG A 62 3.83 11.06 -14.41
N ALA A 63 4.66 11.58 -13.52
CA ALA A 63 6.03 12.00 -13.80
C ALA A 63 7.00 10.85 -14.09
N GLU A 64 6.63 9.61 -13.79
CA GLU A 64 7.47 8.43 -14.02
C GLU A 64 7.14 7.76 -15.35
N SER A 65 5.88 7.42 -15.59
CA SER A 65 5.49 6.61 -16.74
C SER A 65 4.46 7.25 -17.67
N GLY A 66 3.99 8.45 -17.33
CA GLY A 66 2.86 9.06 -18.02
C GLY A 66 1.51 8.49 -17.60
N LYS A 67 1.47 7.38 -16.84
CA LYS A 67 0.25 6.84 -16.19
C LYS A 67 0.13 7.39 -14.78
N PRO A 68 -1.08 7.73 -14.33
CA PRO A 68 -1.28 8.13 -12.94
C PRO A 68 -1.04 6.92 -12.02
N PHE A 69 -0.14 7.06 -11.05
CA PHE A 69 0.04 6.09 -9.98
C PHE A 69 0.42 6.81 -8.68
N ARG A 70 0.24 6.13 -7.56
CA ARG A 70 0.55 6.71 -6.25
C ARG A 70 1.97 6.33 -5.83
N GLN A 71 2.72 7.35 -5.41
CA GLN A 71 4.11 7.22 -4.97
C GLN A 71 4.39 8.10 -3.75
N THR A 72 5.51 7.88 -3.07
CA THR A 72 6.03 8.81 -2.07
C THR A 72 6.37 10.14 -2.72
N ARG A 73 6.11 11.23 -2.00
CA ARG A 73 6.44 12.59 -2.44
C ARG A 73 7.97 12.76 -2.46
N SER A 74 8.49 13.36 -3.54
CA SER A 74 9.91 13.70 -3.71
C SER A 74 10.05 14.97 -4.53
N ALA A 75 11.24 15.54 -4.58
CA ALA A 75 11.50 16.68 -5.44
C ALA A 75 11.19 16.39 -6.90
N TRP A 76 11.38 15.14 -7.38
CA TRP A 76 10.94 14.72 -8.71
C TRP A 76 9.45 14.97 -8.95
N SER A 77 8.60 14.51 -8.05
CA SER A 77 7.15 14.67 -8.20
C SER A 77 6.70 16.12 -8.03
N GLU A 78 7.39 16.91 -7.22
CA GLU A 78 7.10 18.31 -6.96
C GLU A 78 7.46 19.19 -8.15
N GLU A 79 8.63 18.99 -8.76
CA GLU A 79 9.05 19.70 -9.96
C GLU A 79 8.11 19.46 -11.15
N TRP A 80 7.67 18.20 -11.35
CA TRP A 80 6.71 17.89 -12.40
C TRP A 80 5.30 18.45 -12.13
N ALA A 81 4.97 18.76 -10.88
CA ALA A 81 3.70 19.39 -10.48
C ALA A 81 3.79 20.91 -10.37
N ALA A 82 4.98 21.49 -10.53
CA ALA A 82 5.21 22.93 -10.38
C ALA A 82 4.45 23.75 -11.44
N PRO A 83 4.03 24.98 -11.12
CA PRO A 83 3.43 25.88 -12.10
C PRO A 83 4.39 26.14 -13.28
N GLY A 84 3.92 25.88 -14.49
CA GLY A 84 4.73 26.02 -15.71
C GLY A 84 5.57 24.80 -16.09
N ALA A 85 5.57 23.72 -15.29
CA ALA A 85 6.20 22.48 -15.66
C ALA A 85 5.56 21.88 -16.93
N PRO A 86 6.34 21.20 -17.79
CA PRO A 86 5.80 20.52 -18.95
C PRO A 86 4.83 19.41 -18.52
N GLN A 87 3.79 19.20 -19.31
CA GLN A 87 2.87 18.10 -19.04
C GLN A 87 3.53 16.77 -19.37
N PRO A 88 3.42 15.76 -18.48
CA PRO A 88 3.91 14.40 -18.79
C PRO A 88 3.28 13.86 -20.08
N LEU A 89 4.09 13.25 -20.93
CA LEU A 89 3.62 12.57 -22.12
C LEU A 89 2.76 11.35 -21.76
N GLY A 90 1.97 10.86 -22.71
CA GLY A 90 1.27 9.59 -22.52
C GLY A 90 2.26 8.41 -22.52
N HIS A 91 1.92 7.35 -21.74
CA HIS A 91 2.65 6.08 -21.81
C HIS A 91 2.58 5.47 -23.23
N PRO A 92 3.66 4.85 -23.77
CA PRO A 92 4.96 4.67 -23.16
C PRO A 92 5.98 5.79 -23.46
N LEU A 93 5.59 6.86 -24.15
CA LEU A 93 6.54 7.89 -24.59
C LEU A 93 7.21 8.59 -23.39
N HIS A 94 6.49 8.73 -22.28
CA HIS A 94 7.05 9.35 -21.08
C HIS A 94 8.14 8.48 -20.44
N ASP A 95 7.94 7.16 -20.40
CA ASP A 95 8.97 6.20 -19.93
C ASP A 95 10.27 6.34 -20.73
N VAL A 96 10.16 6.46 -22.04
CA VAL A 96 11.34 6.64 -22.92
C VAL A 96 12.01 7.98 -22.66
N LEU A 97 11.22 9.04 -22.42
CA LEU A 97 11.76 10.39 -22.17
C LEU A 97 12.56 10.47 -20.87
N VAL A 98 12.07 9.85 -19.79
CA VAL A 98 12.64 10.02 -18.45
C VAL A 98 13.42 8.81 -17.95
N GLY A 99 13.37 7.68 -18.66
CA GLY A 99 13.92 6.40 -18.19
C GLY A 99 15.40 6.47 -17.83
N ASP A 100 16.23 7.10 -18.66
CA ASP A 100 17.68 7.25 -18.38
C ASP A 100 17.94 8.11 -17.13
N ILE A 101 17.10 9.14 -16.91
CA ILE A 101 17.21 10.01 -15.72
C ILE A 101 16.80 9.25 -14.47
N LEU A 102 15.68 8.51 -14.53
CA LEU A 102 15.22 7.69 -13.41
C LEU A 102 16.24 6.61 -13.06
N GLY A 103 16.80 5.92 -14.07
CA GLY A 103 17.88 4.96 -13.85
C GLY A 103 19.12 5.58 -13.20
N ALA A 104 19.52 6.79 -13.60
CA ALA A 104 20.62 7.49 -12.96
C ALA A 104 20.32 7.93 -11.50
N ILE A 105 19.09 8.30 -11.21
CA ILE A 105 18.66 8.62 -9.85
C ILE A 105 18.80 7.40 -8.93
N GLU A 106 18.39 6.22 -9.39
CA GLU A 106 18.54 4.96 -8.66
C GLU A 106 20.03 4.56 -8.54
N GLU A 107 20.78 4.54 -9.66
CA GLU A 107 22.19 4.13 -9.69
C GLU A 107 23.08 4.96 -8.75
N HIS A 108 22.79 6.26 -8.65
CA HIS A 108 23.58 7.21 -7.84
C HIS A 108 22.93 7.56 -6.51
N ASP A 109 21.82 6.92 -6.17
CA ASP A 109 21.01 7.16 -4.95
C ASP A 109 20.82 8.65 -4.67
N VAL A 110 20.24 9.38 -5.63
CA VAL A 110 20.00 10.81 -5.50
C VAL A 110 18.85 11.06 -4.56
N LYS A 111 19.10 10.99 -3.25
CA LYS A 111 18.10 10.98 -2.15
C LYS A 111 16.97 12.01 -2.28
N PRO A 112 17.19 13.29 -2.67
CA PRO A 112 16.06 14.24 -2.82
C PRO A 112 15.06 13.87 -3.92
N LEU A 113 15.50 13.10 -4.92
CA LEU A 113 14.68 12.66 -6.05
C LEU A 113 14.15 11.24 -5.85
N ALA A 114 14.70 10.49 -4.90
CA ALA A 114 14.30 9.12 -4.60
C ALA A 114 12.82 9.04 -4.20
N HIS A 115 12.11 8.10 -4.80
CA HIS A 115 10.69 7.86 -4.56
C HIS A 115 10.36 6.41 -4.89
N SER A 116 9.28 5.92 -4.32
CA SER A 116 8.82 4.55 -4.55
C SER A 116 7.31 4.53 -4.70
N GLY A 117 6.80 3.62 -5.54
CA GLY A 117 5.37 3.38 -5.68
C GLY A 117 4.79 2.87 -4.37
N ALA A 118 4.02 3.69 -3.66
CA ALA A 118 3.46 3.36 -2.37
C ALA A 118 2.02 3.87 -2.21
N GLY A 119 1.16 3.03 -1.66
CA GLY A 119 -0.19 3.43 -1.24
C GLY A 119 -0.18 4.18 0.09
N GLN A 120 -1.32 4.78 0.45
CA GLN A 120 -1.49 5.52 1.71
C GLN A 120 -1.28 4.66 2.98
N GLY A 121 -1.31 3.33 2.84
CA GLY A 121 -0.94 2.39 3.91
C GLY A 121 0.52 2.45 4.32
N ILE A 122 1.39 3.20 3.64
CA ILE A 122 2.82 3.32 3.99
C ILE A 122 3.00 3.86 5.41
N GLY A 123 2.16 4.76 5.88
CA GLY A 123 2.25 5.32 7.23
C GLY A 123 2.06 4.32 8.39
N TRP A 124 1.80 3.06 8.10
CA TRP A 124 1.77 1.97 9.09
C TRP A 124 3.12 1.27 9.24
N PHE A 125 4.12 1.61 8.43
CA PHE A 125 5.41 0.92 8.36
C PHE A 125 6.54 1.93 8.58
N ASP A 126 7.36 1.70 9.58
CA ASP A 126 8.40 2.62 10.05
C ASP A 126 9.81 2.01 10.07
N ARG A 127 9.95 0.75 9.62
CA ARG A 127 11.23 0.02 9.61
C ARG A 127 11.20 -1.14 8.63
N MET A 128 12.39 -1.57 8.24
CA MET A 128 12.59 -2.87 7.56
C MET A 128 12.28 -4.01 8.52
N ARG A 129 11.70 -5.09 8.00
CA ARG A 129 11.39 -6.31 8.76
C ARG A 129 11.17 -7.51 7.83
N PRO A 130 11.34 -8.76 8.30
CA PRO A 130 11.11 -9.94 7.47
C PRO A 130 9.67 -10.03 6.94
N VAL A 131 9.50 -10.55 5.72
CA VAL A 131 8.17 -10.86 5.15
C VAL A 131 7.33 -11.74 6.10
N ALA A 132 7.98 -12.69 6.78
CA ALA A 132 7.30 -13.56 7.75
C ALA A 132 6.61 -12.76 8.88
N GLU A 133 7.23 -11.68 9.37
CA GLU A 133 6.63 -10.81 10.39
C GLU A 133 5.42 -10.05 9.82
N VAL A 134 5.54 -9.51 8.59
CA VAL A 134 4.43 -8.85 7.91
C VAL A 134 3.24 -9.79 7.72
N MET A 135 3.50 -11.01 7.28
CA MET A 135 2.46 -12.03 7.10
C MET A 135 1.80 -12.44 8.41
N ALA A 136 2.59 -12.62 9.47
CA ALA A 136 2.06 -12.95 10.79
C ALA A 136 1.14 -11.83 11.33
N ASP A 137 1.54 -10.56 11.16
CA ASP A 137 0.74 -9.40 11.56
C ASP A 137 -0.58 -9.29 10.77
N LEU A 138 -0.54 -9.54 9.47
CA LEU A 138 -1.73 -9.49 8.63
C LEU A 138 -2.70 -10.64 8.97
N ALA A 139 -2.22 -11.86 9.04
CA ALA A 139 -3.04 -13.05 9.32
C ALA A 139 -3.52 -13.08 10.77
N GLY A 140 -2.60 -13.05 11.74
CA GLY A 140 -2.94 -13.10 13.16
C GLY A 140 -3.74 -11.89 13.62
N GLY A 141 -3.46 -10.70 13.07
CA GLY A 141 -4.26 -9.50 13.33
C GLY A 141 -5.68 -9.58 12.77
N ALA A 142 -5.87 -10.31 11.64
CA ALA A 142 -7.20 -10.56 11.08
C ALA A 142 -7.98 -11.54 11.96
N GLU A 143 -7.37 -12.66 12.35
CA GLU A 143 -7.97 -13.64 13.27
C GLU A 143 -8.38 -12.98 14.57
N ALA A 144 -7.49 -12.24 15.22
CA ALA A 144 -7.79 -11.51 16.45
C ALA A 144 -8.90 -10.46 16.30
N ALA A 145 -9.05 -9.86 15.12
CA ALA A 145 -10.15 -8.92 14.86
C ALA A 145 -11.49 -9.65 14.73
N LEU A 146 -11.54 -10.77 14.04
CA LEU A 146 -12.73 -11.61 13.88
C LEU A 146 -13.18 -12.20 15.21
N ASP A 147 -12.24 -12.69 16.03
CA ASP A 147 -12.55 -13.24 17.37
C ASP A 147 -13.19 -12.15 18.26
N ARG A 148 -12.65 -10.93 18.26
CA ARG A 148 -13.24 -9.82 19.02
C ARG A 148 -14.64 -9.48 18.55
N LEU A 149 -14.90 -9.50 17.24
CA LEU A 149 -16.24 -9.25 16.70
C LEU A 149 -17.22 -10.36 17.09
N SER A 150 -16.79 -11.62 17.02
CA SER A 150 -17.59 -12.77 17.45
C SER A 150 -17.91 -12.70 18.92
N ALA A 151 -16.95 -12.37 19.78
CA ALA A 151 -17.15 -12.22 21.22
C ALA A 151 -18.10 -11.05 21.57
N ALA A 152 -18.02 -9.95 20.81
CA ALA A 152 -18.88 -8.78 21.02
C ALA A 152 -20.35 -9.03 20.68
N HIS A 153 -20.64 -9.98 19.79
CA HIS A 153 -22.03 -10.30 19.41
C HIS A 153 -22.66 -11.37 20.31
N GLY A 154 -21.90 -12.04 21.17
CA GLY A 154 -22.37 -13.16 22.01
C GLY A 154 -22.80 -14.38 21.18
N PRO A 155 -23.08 -15.53 21.81
CA PRO A 155 -23.79 -16.59 21.12
C PRO A 155 -25.18 -16.06 20.74
N ALA A 156 -25.55 -16.19 19.46
CA ALA A 156 -26.88 -15.81 18.99
C ALA A 156 -27.92 -16.39 19.96
N GLN A 157 -28.62 -15.57 20.72
CA GLN A 157 -29.72 -16.01 21.55
C GLN A 157 -30.69 -16.73 20.61
N GLY A 158 -30.85 -18.03 20.87
CA GLY A 158 -31.59 -18.93 19.99
C GLY A 158 -32.89 -18.28 19.54
N ALA A 159 -33.12 -18.25 18.25
CA ALA A 159 -34.42 -17.98 17.69
C ALA A 159 -35.37 -19.03 18.28
N GLU A 160 -36.07 -18.67 19.33
CA GLU A 160 -37.28 -19.41 19.75
C GLU A 160 -38.17 -19.49 18.53
N GLN A 161 -38.19 -20.65 17.93
CA GLN A 161 -39.19 -20.97 16.90
C GLN A 161 -40.57 -20.86 17.57
N GLY A 162 -41.19 -19.69 17.44
CA GLY A 162 -42.59 -19.49 17.77
C GLY A 162 -43.41 -20.55 17.02
N ARG A 163 -43.84 -21.60 17.71
CA ARG A 163 -44.90 -22.48 17.29
C ARG A 163 -46.14 -21.62 17.13
N VAL A 164 -46.57 -21.44 15.89
CA VAL A 164 -47.92 -20.96 15.60
C VAL A 164 -48.88 -22.06 16.08
N PRO A 165 -49.84 -21.77 17.02
CA PRO A 165 -50.88 -22.74 17.37
C PRO A 165 -51.86 -22.90 16.20
N ALA A 166 -52.32 -24.14 16.02
CA ALA A 166 -53.32 -24.55 15.02
C ALA A 166 -54.68 -23.92 15.22
#